data_8d008d27b37e0e7b79b34ac74dce5c17
#
_entry.id   8d008d27b37e0e7b79b34ac74dce5c17
#
_cell.length_a   1.000
_cell.length_b   1.000
_cell.length_c   1.000
_cell.angle_alpha   90.00
_cell.angle_beta   90.00
_cell.angle_gamma   90.00
#
_symmetry.space_group_name_H-M   'P 1'
#
loop_
_entity.id
_entity.type
_entity.pdbx_description
1 polymer ?
#
loop_
_entity_poly.entity_id
_entity_poly.type
_entity_poly.pdbx_seq_one_letter_code
_entity_poly.pdbx_strand_id
1 'polypeptide(L)'
;MLDDRVAMLDVLWSAWRQQGETLTDERWDRPTRLGTWNVRSLYAHAAGWPLGFSNLLGRIQDVEPTHPTAAALLRDFNGPDGIAKRGAEQVAATARERADSSSAAQMIEQFASTGPEAIAKARQLGPVVVDYFGLAMLRLDEVASIGILEATVHLLDLWRALGLTPDVPAAGLAHTAAVLAEMAPPVNFIEVATGRSTVELFPVLT
;
A
#
# COMPACT_ATOMS: atom_id res chain seq x y z
N MET A 1 1.71 1.72 -17.12
CA MET A 1 3.17 1.66 -17.36
C MET A 1 3.89 2.24 -16.13
N LEU A 2 5.22 2.07 -16.01
CA LEU A 2 5.95 2.48 -14.78
C LEU A 2 5.76 3.97 -14.44
N ASP A 3 5.98 4.86 -15.41
CA ASP A 3 5.89 6.32 -15.19
C ASP A 3 4.53 6.78 -14.65
N ASP A 4 3.44 6.21 -15.15
CA ASP A 4 2.10 6.56 -14.67
C ASP A 4 1.87 6.07 -13.24
N ARG A 5 2.37 4.86 -12.90
CA ARG A 5 2.21 4.29 -11.56
C ARG A 5 3.07 5.00 -10.52
N VAL A 6 4.32 5.34 -10.86
CA VAL A 6 5.15 6.10 -9.92
C VAL A 6 4.68 7.55 -9.76
N ALA A 7 4.10 8.15 -10.81
CA ALA A 7 3.46 9.46 -10.70
C ALA A 7 2.22 9.42 -9.79
N MET A 8 1.41 8.37 -9.90
CA MET A 8 0.24 8.16 -9.04
C MET A 8 0.66 7.93 -7.58
N LEU A 9 1.71 7.13 -7.37
CA LEU A 9 2.26 6.87 -6.03
C LEU A 9 2.80 8.16 -5.38
N ASP A 10 3.47 9.02 -6.15
CA ASP A 10 3.96 10.33 -5.72
C ASP A 10 2.81 11.25 -5.24
N VAL A 11 1.70 11.28 -5.98
CA VAL A 11 0.50 12.03 -5.59
C VAL A 11 -0.11 11.49 -4.29
N LEU A 12 -0.18 10.17 -4.12
CA LEU A 12 -0.69 9.55 -2.89
C LEU A 12 0.22 9.83 -1.69
N TRP A 13 1.54 9.74 -1.86
CA TRP A 13 2.48 10.07 -0.79
C TRP A 13 2.44 11.57 -0.43
N SER A 14 2.22 12.44 -1.42
CA SER A 14 1.95 13.86 -1.15
C SER A 14 0.67 14.07 -0.33
N ALA A 15 -0.40 13.29 -0.59
CA ALA A 15 -1.62 13.34 0.21
C ALA A 15 -1.37 12.85 1.66
N TRP A 16 -0.57 11.79 1.85
CA TRP A 16 -0.14 11.32 3.18
C TRP A 16 0.61 12.41 3.93
N ARG A 17 1.59 13.06 3.28
CA ARG A 17 2.34 14.18 3.87
C ARG A 17 1.40 15.30 4.32
N GLN A 18 0.57 15.80 3.40
CA GLN A 18 -0.36 16.90 3.67
C GLN A 18 -1.29 16.56 4.84
N GLN A 19 -1.82 15.34 4.87
CA GLN A 19 -2.68 14.91 5.97
C GLN A 19 -1.92 14.85 7.30
N GLY A 20 -0.69 14.31 7.30
CA GLY A 20 0.17 14.26 8.50
C GLY A 20 0.46 15.62 9.09
N GLU A 21 0.74 16.63 8.22
CA GLU A 21 0.99 18.01 8.63
C GLU A 21 -0.21 18.67 9.34
N THR A 22 -1.43 18.12 9.20
CA THR A 22 -2.65 18.62 9.87
C THR A 22 -3.00 17.91 11.16
N LEU A 23 -2.27 16.83 11.53
CA LEU A 23 -2.58 16.03 12.71
C LEU A 23 -2.12 16.74 13.99
N THR A 24 -3.05 16.95 14.92
CA THR A 24 -2.74 17.39 16.30
C THR A 24 -2.36 16.18 17.17
N ASP A 25 -1.73 16.43 18.32
CA ASP A 25 -1.33 15.36 19.25
C ASP A 25 -2.51 14.45 19.61
N GLU A 26 -3.70 15.01 19.89
CA GLU A 26 -4.91 14.26 20.17
C GLU A 26 -5.34 13.35 19.01
N ARG A 27 -5.13 13.80 17.76
CA ARG A 27 -5.51 13.02 16.57
C ARG A 27 -4.60 11.83 16.33
N TRP A 28 -3.33 11.92 16.72
CA TRP A 28 -2.40 10.80 16.62
C TRP A 28 -2.82 9.58 17.45
N ASP A 29 -3.51 9.80 18.57
CA ASP A 29 -3.94 8.73 19.48
C ASP A 29 -5.33 8.15 19.17
N ARG A 30 -6.04 8.70 18.17
CA ARG A 30 -7.37 8.21 17.80
C ARG A 30 -7.32 6.75 17.35
N PRO A 31 -8.28 5.93 17.79
CA PRO A 31 -8.39 4.55 17.34
C PRO A 31 -8.76 4.49 15.84
N THR A 32 -8.28 3.46 15.17
CA THR A 32 -8.66 3.14 13.79
C THR A 32 -9.62 1.94 13.77
N ARG A 33 -10.12 1.59 12.60
CA ARG A 33 -10.87 0.34 12.39
C ARG A 33 -9.97 -0.90 12.21
N LEU A 34 -8.65 -0.75 12.36
CA LEU A 34 -7.67 -1.81 12.18
C LEU A 34 -7.29 -2.47 13.53
N GLY A 35 -8.25 -3.08 14.18
CA GLY A 35 -8.03 -3.79 15.45
C GLY A 35 -7.48 -2.87 16.54
N THR A 36 -6.24 -3.11 16.98
CA THR A 36 -5.59 -2.33 18.06
C THR A 36 -4.80 -1.11 17.57
N TRP A 37 -4.83 -0.81 16.28
CA TRP A 37 -4.07 0.32 15.75
C TRP A 37 -4.75 1.65 16.04
N ASN A 38 -3.96 2.62 16.49
CA ASN A 38 -4.33 4.03 16.47
C ASN A 38 -3.78 4.71 15.19
N VAL A 39 -4.11 5.98 15.00
CA VAL A 39 -3.64 6.78 13.86
C VAL A 39 -2.12 6.80 13.79
N ARG A 40 -1.42 6.85 14.92
CA ARG A 40 0.05 6.86 14.97
C ARG A 40 0.64 5.56 14.41
N SER A 41 0.12 4.40 14.80
CA SER A 41 0.57 3.10 14.29
C SER A 41 0.26 2.93 12.80
N LEU A 42 -0.93 3.35 12.37
CA LEU A 42 -1.33 3.36 10.97
C LEU A 42 -0.38 4.24 10.13
N TYR A 43 -0.12 5.46 10.60
CA TYR A 43 0.76 6.39 9.90
C TYR A 43 2.21 5.88 9.84
N ALA A 44 2.71 5.30 10.93
CA ALA A 44 4.04 4.68 11.01
C ALA A 44 4.19 3.50 10.03
N HIS A 45 3.13 2.69 9.86
CA HIS A 45 3.08 1.64 8.85
C HIS A 45 3.19 2.24 7.44
N ALA A 46 2.35 3.20 7.11
CA ALA A 46 2.34 3.85 5.81
C ALA A 46 3.68 4.58 5.52
N ALA A 47 4.27 5.26 6.52
CA ALA A 47 5.56 5.94 6.40
C ALA A 47 6.76 4.99 6.18
N GLY A 48 6.57 3.70 6.38
CA GLY A 48 7.56 2.68 6.01
C GLY A 48 7.66 2.42 4.52
N TRP A 49 6.64 2.76 3.74
CA TRP A 49 6.60 2.46 2.32
C TRP A 49 7.62 3.26 1.47
N PRO A 50 7.83 4.58 1.64
CA PRO A 50 8.85 5.32 0.89
C PRO A 50 10.25 4.71 1.06
N LEU A 51 10.65 4.40 2.29
CA LEU A 51 11.93 3.77 2.56
C LEU A 51 11.99 2.32 2.02
N GLY A 52 10.94 1.53 2.23
CA GLY A 52 10.82 0.18 1.70
C GLY A 52 10.97 0.15 0.18
N PHE A 53 10.25 1.02 -0.52
CA PHE A 53 10.33 1.16 -1.96
C PHE A 53 11.73 1.59 -2.41
N SER A 54 12.34 2.58 -1.75
CA SER A 54 13.72 3.00 -2.02
C SER A 54 14.72 1.84 -1.90
N ASN A 55 14.58 1.00 -0.87
CA ASN A 55 15.45 -0.16 -0.66
C ASN A 55 15.30 -1.21 -1.79
N LEU A 56 14.09 -1.41 -2.31
CA LEU A 56 13.84 -2.32 -3.44
C LEU A 56 14.55 -1.87 -4.72
N LEU A 57 14.75 -0.56 -4.93
CA LEU A 57 15.48 -0.03 -6.09
C LEU A 57 16.98 -0.39 -6.09
N GLY A 58 17.51 -0.91 -5.00
CA GLY A 58 18.85 -1.50 -4.92
C GLY A 58 18.89 -3.02 -5.10
N ARG A 59 17.75 -3.68 -5.30
CA ARG A 59 17.62 -5.14 -5.38
C ARG A 59 17.25 -5.65 -6.78
N ILE A 60 17.81 -5.01 -7.80
CA ILE A 60 17.54 -5.34 -9.20
C ILE A 60 18.06 -6.74 -9.51
N GLN A 61 17.27 -7.50 -10.28
CA GLN A 61 17.57 -8.86 -10.70
C GLN A 61 17.40 -8.99 -12.22
N ASP A 62 18.29 -9.72 -12.86
CA ASP A 62 18.20 -10.07 -14.27
C ASP A 62 17.55 -11.45 -14.43
N VAL A 63 16.25 -11.50 -14.09
CA VAL A 63 15.44 -12.74 -14.13
C VAL A 63 14.02 -12.41 -14.56
N GLU A 64 13.27 -13.43 -14.98
CA GLU A 64 11.85 -13.27 -15.21
C GLU A 64 11.09 -13.08 -13.90
N PRO A 65 10.03 -12.26 -13.89
CA PRO A 65 9.19 -12.09 -12.71
C PRO A 65 8.47 -13.39 -12.35
N THR A 66 8.40 -13.69 -11.06
CA THR A 66 7.66 -14.87 -10.55
C THR A 66 6.15 -14.69 -10.63
N HIS A 67 5.68 -13.43 -10.59
CA HIS A 67 4.26 -13.08 -10.72
C HIS A 67 4.10 -11.99 -11.78
N PRO A 68 3.13 -12.17 -12.70
CA PRO A 68 2.94 -11.24 -13.82
C PRO A 68 2.38 -9.87 -13.36
N THR A 69 1.58 -9.86 -12.28
CA THR A 69 0.92 -8.64 -11.76
C THR A 69 0.95 -8.58 -10.23
N ALA A 70 0.75 -7.38 -9.70
CA ALA A 70 0.53 -7.15 -8.27
C ALA A 70 -0.66 -7.98 -7.74
N ALA A 71 -1.75 -8.01 -8.49
CA ALA A 71 -2.94 -8.78 -8.13
C ALA A 71 -2.65 -10.29 -8.02
N ALA A 72 -1.82 -10.85 -8.91
CA ALA A 72 -1.41 -12.25 -8.84
C ALA A 72 -0.64 -12.54 -7.54
N LEU A 73 0.35 -11.71 -7.20
CA LEU A 73 1.11 -11.86 -5.95
C LEU A 73 0.21 -11.71 -4.72
N LEU A 74 -0.62 -10.67 -4.68
CA LEU A 74 -1.49 -10.40 -3.55
C LEU A 74 -2.54 -11.51 -3.35
N ARG A 75 -3.03 -12.11 -4.44
CA ARG A 75 -3.91 -13.28 -4.37
C ARG A 75 -3.23 -14.46 -3.69
N ASP A 76 -1.98 -14.75 -4.07
CA ASP A 76 -1.20 -15.84 -3.46
C ASP A 76 -0.91 -15.55 -1.99
N PHE A 77 -0.58 -14.30 -1.64
CA PHE A 77 -0.35 -13.89 -0.26
C PHE A 77 -1.60 -14.02 0.63
N ASN A 78 -2.78 -13.78 0.08
CA ASN A 78 -4.05 -13.85 0.79
C ASN A 78 -4.78 -15.20 0.62
N GLY A 79 -4.19 -16.14 -0.11
CA GLY A 79 -4.72 -17.49 -0.27
C GLY A 79 -4.76 -18.30 1.04
N PRO A 80 -5.36 -19.50 1.03
CA PRO A 80 -5.47 -20.35 2.23
C PRO A 80 -4.14 -20.62 2.93
N ASP A 81 -3.07 -20.82 2.14
CA ASP A 81 -1.70 -21.07 2.61
C ASP A 81 -0.81 -19.82 2.55
N GLY A 82 -1.41 -18.67 2.27
CA GLY A 82 -0.72 -17.40 2.05
C GLY A 82 -0.04 -16.86 3.31
N ILE A 83 0.92 -15.97 3.08
CA ILE A 83 1.73 -15.38 4.15
C ILE A 83 1.04 -14.23 4.88
N ALA A 84 -0.03 -13.61 4.30
CA ALA A 84 -0.66 -12.42 4.84
C ALA A 84 -1.16 -12.65 6.27
N LYS A 85 -1.93 -13.71 6.51
CA LYS A 85 -2.44 -14.03 7.85
C LYS A 85 -1.32 -14.32 8.85
N ARG A 86 -0.27 -15.04 8.41
CA ARG A 86 0.87 -15.36 9.28
C ARG A 86 1.73 -14.15 9.59
N GLY A 87 1.81 -13.19 8.67
CA GLY A 87 2.58 -11.97 8.80
C GLY A 87 1.86 -10.84 9.53
N ALA A 88 0.54 -10.91 9.70
CA ALA A 88 -0.27 -9.81 10.25
C ALA A 88 0.20 -9.34 11.63
N GLU A 89 0.51 -10.28 12.54
CA GLU A 89 1.03 -9.93 13.88
C GLU A 89 2.40 -9.24 13.81
N GLN A 90 3.29 -9.71 12.90
CA GLN A 90 4.59 -9.10 12.69
C GLN A 90 4.47 -7.70 12.09
N VAL A 91 3.57 -7.50 11.13
CA VAL A 91 3.27 -6.18 10.55
C VAL A 91 2.78 -5.23 11.64
N ALA A 92 1.85 -5.69 12.48
CA ALA A 92 1.33 -4.90 13.59
C ALA A 92 2.39 -4.58 14.65
N ALA A 93 3.29 -5.52 14.96
CA ALA A 93 4.40 -5.29 15.88
C ALA A 93 5.38 -4.25 15.31
N THR A 94 5.77 -4.40 14.06
CA THR A 94 6.67 -3.47 13.37
C THR A 94 6.08 -2.05 13.27
N ALA A 95 4.77 -1.94 13.00
CA ALA A 95 4.08 -0.65 12.95
C ALA A 95 4.12 0.06 14.30
N ARG A 96 3.87 -0.68 15.40
CA ARG A 96 3.95 -0.13 16.77
C ARG A 96 5.37 0.27 17.14
N GLU A 97 6.36 -0.59 16.93
CA GLU A 97 7.76 -0.30 17.21
C GLU A 97 8.24 0.96 16.47
N ARG A 98 7.85 1.10 15.19
CA ARG A 98 8.16 2.30 14.41
C ARG A 98 7.42 3.53 14.94
N ALA A 99 6.17 3.39 15.35
CA ALA A 99 5.38 4.45 15.97
C ALA A 99 6.01 4.96 17.27
N ASP A 100 6.54 4.05 18.08
CA ASP A 100 7.19 4.37 19.37
C ASP A 100 8.58 4.98 19.19
N SER A 101 9.31 4.56 18.15
CA SER A 101 10.70 4.99 17.89
C SER A 101 10.84 6.23 17.00
N SER A 102 9.74 6.69 16.38
CA SER A 102 9.76 7.83 15.44
C SER A 102 8.88 8.98 15.92
N SER A 103 9.36 10.20 15.79
CA SER A 103 8.51 11.38 15.94
C SER A 103 7.54 11.54 14.76
N ALA A 104 6.46 12.30 14.96
CA ALA A 104 5.54 12.66 13.87
C ALA A 104 6.28 13.31 12.69
N ALA A 105 7.20 14.23 12.98
CA ALA A 105 8.01 14.90 11.95
C ALA A 105 8.86 13.92 11.15
N GLN A 106 9.50 12.93 11.79
CA GLN A 106 10.28 11.91 11.09
C GLN A 106 9.42 11.02 10.19
N MET A 107 8.20 10.69 10.61
CA MET A 107 7.27 9.91 9.78
C MET A 107 6.77 10.72 8.57
N ILE A 108 6.47 12.00 8.76
CA ILE A 108 6.06 12.90 7.68
C ILE A 108 7.21 13.10 6.68
N GLU A 109 8.44 13.21 7.16
CA GLU A 109 9.65 13.38 6.35
C GLU A 109 9.88 12.21 5.37
N GLN A 110 9.44 10.98 5.71
CA GLN A 110 9.49 9.87 4.76
C GLN A 110 8.73 10.17 3.46
N PHE A 111 7.59 10.82 3.57
CA PHE A 111 6.79 11.22 2.41
C PHE A 111 7.29 12.51 1.76
N ALA A 112 7.94 13.39 2.53
CA ALA A 112 8.41 14.69 2.04
C ALA A 112 9.74 14.60 1.27
N SER A 113 10.66 13.73 1.68
CA SER A 113 12.01 13.60 1.09
C SER A 113 12.23 12.23 0.49
N THR A 114 12.15 11.15 1.30
CA THR A 114 12.47 9.79 0.86
C THR A 114 11.58 9.35 -0.30
N GLY A 115 10.30 9.68 -0.25
CA GLY A 115 9.33 9.36 -1.29
C GLY A 115 9.69 9.96 -2.65
N PRO A 116 9.78 11.29 -2.80
CA PRO A 116 10.19 11.95 -4.05
C PRO A 116 11.54 11.46 -4.60
N GLU A 117 12.54 11.24 -3.73
CA GLU A 117 13.84 10.70 -4.14
C GLU A 117 13.71 9.28 -4.72
N ALA A 118 12.93 8.41 -4.06
CA ALA A 118 12.68 7.06 -4.55
C ALA A 118 11.91 7.06 -5.89
N ILE A 119 10.92 7.93 -6.06
CA ILE A 119 10.20 8.11 -7.32
C ILE A 119 11.14 8.57 -8.45
N ALA A 120 12.00 9.56 -8.18
CA ALA A 120 12.97 10.03 -9.16
C ALA A 120 13.93 8.91 -9.58
N LYS A 121 14.44 8.14 -8.61
CA LYS A 121 15.30 6.98 -8.88
C LYS A 121 14.58 5.88 -9.67
N ALA A 122 13.34 5.58 -9.35
CA ALA A 122 12.55 4.59 -10.08
C ALA A 122 12.36 4.96 -11.55
N ARG A 123 12.10 6.25 -11.86
CA ARG A 123 12.03 6.75 -13.24
C ARG A 123 13.36 6.62 -13.99
N GLN A 124 14.49 6.87 -13.31
CA GLN A 124 15.83 6.71 -13.90
C GLN A 124 16.17 5.25 -14.22
N LEU A 125 15.77 4.32 -13.36
CA LEU A 125 15.99 2.88 -13.57
C LEU A 125 15.14 2.31 -14.70
N GLY A 126 13.94 2.85 -14.91
CA GLY A 126 13.01 2.33 -15.90
C GLY A 126 12.43 0.96 -15.53
N PRO A 127 11.92 0.20 -16.51
CA PRO A 127 11.27 -1.09 -16.28
C PRO A 127 12.30 -2.18 -15.96
N VAL A 128 12.49 -2.46 -14.69
CA VAL A 128 13.37 -3.50 -14.14
C VAL A 128 12.56 -4.50 -13.31
N VAL A 129 13.13 -5.68 -13.08
CA VAL A 129 12.66 -6.66 -12.09
C VAL A 129 13.44 -6.46 -10.80
N VAL A 130 12.76 -6.52 -9.67
CA VAL A 130 13.38 -6.41 -8.35
C VAL A 130 12.98 -7.58 -7.45
N ASP A 131 13.86 -7.93 -6.53
CA ASP A 131 13.55 -8.87 -5.46
C ASP A 131 12.67 -8.18 -4.41
N TYR A 132 11.38 -8.50 -4.42
CA TYR A 132 10.37 -7.97 -3.50
C TYR A 132 10.51 -8.63 -2.14
N PHE A 133 11.40 -8.09 -1.31
CA PHE A 133 11.66 -8.49 0.08
C PHE A 133 12.03 -9.97 0.28
N GLY A 134 12.57 -10.65 -0.72
CA GLY A 134 12.85 -12.10 -0.68
C GLY A 134 11.62 -12.99 -0.87
N LEU A 135 10.46 -12.41 -1.20
CA LEU A 135 9.19 -13.11 -1.32
C LEU A 135 8.82 -13.42 -2.79
N ALA A 136 9.21 -12.53 -3.71
CA ALA A 136 8.90 -12.66 -5.13
C ALA A 136 9.84 -11.83 -5.98
N MET A 137 9.97 -12.19 -7.27
CA MET A 137 10.57 -11.35 -8.29
C MET A 137 9.44 -10.61 -9.01
N LEU A 138 9.42 -9.27 -8.92
CA LEU A 138 8.38 -8.43 -9.51
C LEU A 138 8.96 -7.37 -10.42
N ARG A 139 8.23 -7.02 -11.45
CA ARG A 139 8.50 -5.80 -12.20
C ARG A 139 8.27 -4.58 -11.31
N LEU A 140 9.09 -3.56 -11.47
CA LEU A 140 9.04 -2.36 -10.63
C LEU A 140 7.68 -1.63 -10.73
N ASP A 141 7.03 -1.66 -11.90
CA ASP A 141 5.69 -1.10 -12.04
C ASP A 141 4.61 -1.87 -11.27
N GLU A 142 4.79 -3.18 -11.06
CA GLU A 142 3.90 -3.97 -10.20
C GLU A 142 4.17 -3.71 -8.70
N VAL A 143 5.42 -3.49 -8.32
CA VAL A 143 5.74 -3.01 -6.97
C VAL A 143 5.09 -1.66 -6.69
N ALA A 144 5.15 -0.73 -7.65
CA ALA A 144 4.45 0.56 -7.54
C ALA A 144 2.92 0.37 -7.41
N SER A 145 2.33 -0.63 -8.09
CA SER A 145 0.89 -0.96 -7.93
C SER A 145 0.54 -1.40 -6.52
N ILE A 146 1.39 -2.21 -5.88
CA ILE A 146 1.20 -2.59 -4.47
C ILE A 146 1.28 -1.34 -3.58
N GLY A 147 2.29 -0.50 -3.79
CA GLY A 147 2.42 0.76 -3.06
C GLY A 147 1.22 1.70 -3.21
N ILE A 148 0.62 1.78 -4.41
CA ILE A 148 -0.61 2.54 -4.66
C ILE A 148 -1.79 1.96 -3.88
N LEU A 149 -1.97 0.64 -3.91
CA LEU A 149 -3.02 -0.04 -3.16
C LEU A 149 -2.88 0.22 -1.66
N GLU A 150 -1.71 -0.02 -1.09
CA GLU A 150 -1.40 0.20 0.32
C GLU A 150 -1.65 1.66 0.73
N ALA A 151 -1.08 2.61 -0.03
CA ALA A 151 -1.26 4.03 0.25
C ALA A 151 -2.73 4.44 0.19
N THR A 152 -3.50 3.91 -0.76
CA THR A 152 -4.92 4.25 -0.95
C THR A 152 -5.79 3.69 0.15
N VAL A 153 -5.66 2.38 0.45
CA VAL A 153 -6.48 1.70 1.46
C VAL A 153 -6.26 2.31 2.84
N HIS A 154 -5.00 2.51 3.21
CA HIS A 154 -4.68 3.08 4.51
C HIS A 154 -4.95 4.59 4.61
N LEU A 155 -4.95 5.33 3.50
CA LEU A 155 -5.41 6.71 3.50
C LEU A 155 -6.93 6.79 3.77
N LEU A 156 -7.72 5.85 3.24
CA LEU A 156 -9.14 5.70 3.61
C LEU A 156 -9.31 5.38 5.10
N ASP A 157 -8.46 4.50 5.66
CA ASP A 157 -8.49 4.19 7.10
C ASP A 157 -8.20 5.42 7.96
N LEU A 158 -7.22 6.23 7.56
CA LEU A 158 -6.88 7.48 8.23
C LEU A 158 -8.05 8.47 8.22
N TRP A 159 -8.64 8.72 7.05
CA TRP A 159 -9.80 9.63 6.94
C TRP A 159 -10.97 9.18 7.82
N ARG A 160 -11.25 7.87 7.86
CA ARG A 160 -12.30 7.31 8.71
C ARG A 160 -11.99 7.44 10.20
N ALA A 161 -10.76 7.19 10.62
CA ALA A 161 -10.32 7.38 12.01
C ALA A 161 -10.44 8.84 12.47
N LEU A 162 -10.20 9.78 11.56
CA LEU A 162 -10.35 11.21 11.83
C LEU A 162 -11.81 11.70 11.82
N GLY A 163 -12.77 10.86 11.40
CA GLY A 163 -14.18 11.24 11.27
C GLY A 163 -14.44 12.23 10.12
N LEU A 164 -13.56 12.22 9.11
CA LEU A 164 -13.64 13.12 7.96
C LEU A 164 -14.21 12.40 6.74
N THR A 165 -14.75 13.16 5.80
CA THR A 165 -15.10 12.63 4.47
C THR A 165 -13.80 12.32 3.72
N PRO A 166 -13.62 11.09 3.19
CA PRO A 166 -12.41 10.75 2.46
C PRO A 166 -12.19 11.65 1.24
N ASP A 167 -10.99 12.22 1.17
CA ASP A 167 -10.49 12.99 0.03
C ASP A 167 -9.21 12.30 -0.47
N VAL A 168 -9.40 11.21 -1.19
CA VAL A 168 -8.32 10.37 -1.71
C VAL A 168 -8.21 10.59 -3.22
N PRO A 169 -7.00 10.74 -3.77
CA PRO A 169 -6.80 10.93 -5.20
C PRO A 169 -7.56 9.91 -6.05
N ALA A 170 -8.40 10.39 -6.97
CA ALA A 170 -9.32 9.55 -7.77
C ALA A 170 -8.58 8.48 -8.59
N ALA A 171 -7.37 8.80 -9.09
CA ALA A 171 -6.55 7.85 -9.81
C ALA A 171 -6.10 6.67 -8.93
N GLY A 172 -5.72 6.94 -7.66
CA GLY A 172 -5.39 5.91 -6.67
C GLY A 172 -6.58 5.00 -6.37
N LEU A 173 -7.77 5.59 -6.17
CA LEU A 173 -9.02 4.83 -5.97
C LEU A 173 -9.32 3.91 -7.16
N ALA A 174 -9.25 4.44 -8.39
CA ALA A 174 -9.52 3.67 -9.60
C ALA A 174 -8.52 2.52 -9.78
N HIS A 175 -7.23 2.79 -9.58
CA HIS A 175 -6.18 1.77 -9.69
C HIS A 175 -6.35 0.68 -8.64
N THR A 176 -6.56 1.05 -7.38
CA THR A 176 -6.79 0.11 -6.27
C THR A 176 -8.01 -0.76 -6.52
N ALA A 177 -9.12 -0.17 -6.97
CA ALA A 177 -10.33 -0.93 -7.32
C ALA A 177 -10.06 -1.93 -8.45
N ALA A 178 -9.28 -1.57 -9.48
CA ALA A 178 -8.91 -2.47 -10.56
C ALA A 178 -8.04 -3.65 -10.07
N VAL A 179 -7.05 -3.41 -9.21
CA VAL A 179 -6.21 -4.47 -8.62
C VAL A 179 -7.07 -5.42 -7.77
N LEU A 180 -7.96 -4.90 -6.93
CA LEU A 180 -8.85 -5.71 -6.10
C LEU A 180 -9.84 -6.54 -6.95
N ALA A 181 -10.35 -5.97 -8.04
CA ALA A 181 -11.20 -6.69 -8.98
C ALA A 181 -10.44 -7.82 -9.70
N GLU A 182 -9.17 -7.59 -10.06
CA GLU A 182 -8.31 -8.63 -10.66
C GLU A 182 -7.96 -9.75 -9.66
N MET A 183 -7.90 -9.46 -8.36
CA MET A 183 -7.70 -10.49 -7.32
C MET A 183 -8.88 -11.44 -7.20
N ALA A 184 -10.10 -10.98 -7.45
CA ALA A 184 -11.30 -11.78 -7.36
C ALA A 184 -11.42 -12.80 -8.51
N PRO A 185 -12.07 -13.98 -8.30
CA PRO A 185 -12.44 -14.86 -9.40
C PRO A 185 -13.35 -14.12 -10.39
N PRO A 186 -12.98 -13.99 -11.67
CA PRO A 186 -13.64 -13.02 -12.57
C PRO A 186 -15.13 -13.32 -12.83
N VAL A 187 -15.51 -14.59 -12.93
CA VAL A 187 -16.94 -14.97 -13.12
C VAL A 187 -17.75 -14.55 -11.89
N ASN A 188 -17.29 -14.93 -10.70
CA ASN A 188 -17.97 -14.61 -9.45
C ASN A 188 -18.06 -13.08 -9.25
N PHE A 189 -16.98 -12.35 -9.55
CA PHE A 189 -16.97 -10.89 -9.46
C PHE A 189 -18.02 -10.27 -10.37
N ILE A 190 -18.10 -10.69 -11.64
CA ILE A 190 -19.08 -10.18 -12.60
C ILE A 190 -20.50 -10.48 -12.14
N GLU A 191 -20.78 -11.71 -11.71
CA GLU A 191 -22.11 -12.11 -11.29
C GLU A 191 -22.59 -11.37 -10.03
N VAL A 192 -21.69 -11.24 -9.02
CA VAL A 192 -22.00 -10.49 -7.78
C VAL A 192 -22.18 -8.99 -8.09
N ALA A 193 -21.24 -8.40 -8.84
CA ALA A 193 -21.28 -6.97 -9.18
C ALA A 193 -22.50 -6.58 -10.02
N THR A 194 -23.09 -7.54 -10.74
CA THR A 194 -24.30 -7.34 -11.57
C THR A 194 -25.59 -7.84 -10.89
N GLY A 195 -25.52 -8.26 -9.63
CA GLY A 195 -26.68 -8.74 -8.87
C GLY A 195 -27.24 -10.11 -9.33
N ARG A 196 -26.42 -10.91 -10.04
CA ARG A 196 -26.80 -12.23 -10.55
C ARG A 196 -26.44 -13.38 -9.63
N SER A 197 -25.59 -13.13 -8.64
CA SER A 197 -25.17 -14.10 -7.62
C SER A 197 -25.10 -13.43 -6.25
N THR A 198 -25.32 -14.21 -5.20
CA THR A 198 -25.17 -13.80 -3.79
C THR A 198 -24.02 -14.52 -3.10
N VAL A 199 -23.11 -15.14 -3.87
CA VAL A 199 -21.93 -15.77 -3.31
C VAL A 199 -21.08 -14.76 -2.54
N GLU A 200 -20.58 -15.14 -1.37
CA GLU A 200 -19.70 -14.27 -0.60
C GLU A 200 -18.33 -14.19 -1.29
N LEU A 201 -18.02 -13.02 -1.81
CA LEU A 201 -16.82 -12.76 -2.58
C LEU A 201 -15.80 -11.92 -1.81
N PHE A 202 -16.25 -11.07 -0.90
CA PHE A 202 -15.42 -10.10 -0.19
C PHE A 202 -15.27 -10.48 1.30
N PRO A 203 -14.13 -10.11 1.92
CA PRO A 203 -13.00 -9.40 1.34
C PRO A 203 -12.11 -10.28 0.43
N VAL A 204 -11.51 -9.66 -0.60
CA VAL A 204 -10.48 -10.33 -1.45
C VAL A 204 -9.07 -10.07 -0.94
N LEU A 205 -8.91 -9.12 -0.02
CA LEU A 205 -7.68 -8.76 0.68
C LEU A 205 -7.97 -8.72 2.18
N THR A 206 -7.18 -9.43 3.01
CA THR A 206 -7.37 -9.52 4.47
C THR A 206 -6.08 -9.20 5.22
#